data_f1fb78024f5d6513fba47faa428e8e0d
#
_entry.id   f1fb78024f5d6513fba47faa428e8e0d
#
_cell.length_a   1.000
_cell.length_b   1.000
_cell.length_c   1.000
_cell.angle_alpha   90.00
_cell.angle_beta   90.00
_cell.angle_gamma   90.00
#
_symmetry.space_group_name_H-M   'P 1'
#
loop_
_entity.id
_entity.type
_entity.pdbx_description
1 polymer ?
#
loop_
_entity_poly.entity_id
_entity_poly.type
_entity_poly.pdbx_seq_one_letter_code
_entity_poly.pdbx_strand_id
1 'polypeptide(L)'
;MLSFAVLLGATVGCSSNPLAGAPRTIEPAAAAVSPPASQSPAGAVRPLPAHAAAAVFDAGTRRLAVLAPGSAPAAPGSLTVFGDAQAPPRVVDLPGPANALTDDGQGTAYLAARGGYFAVDLSTGHTAQVSVTDAAQTEFTAVARRADGRLVLGSADGAVYTLASPKPGAVSAASVASRNKVFARVDCLATQGDTTVVLDRGQTSVTTIDADGHVQQALRAGRGATTMAADALGRVLVADTRGGQLLVYGVDPLILRQAYPVPQAPYGLAGSRALAWVSQTVSNIVIGYDLSTGIPVEKVRYPTVQQPNSLAFDEASDTLYVVSGSGAGVQVIDHAAGRR
;
A
#
# COMPACT_ATOMS: atom_id res chain seq x y z
N MET A 1 -23.82 -25.32 73.88
CA MET A 1 -22.71 -25.47 72.92
C MET A 1 -23.28 -25.09 71.51
N LEU A 2 -23.03 -23.85 71.06
CA LEU A 2 -23.45 -23.39 69.74
C LEU A 2 -22.22 -23.52 68.83
N SER A 3 -22.37 -24.31 67.77
CA SER A 3 -21.34 -24.42 66.70
C SER A 3 -21.64 -23.36 65.57
N PHE A 4 -20.70 -22.47 65.39
CA PHE A 4 -20.71 -21.53 64.27
C PHE A 4 -20.02 -22.18 63.04
N ALA A 5 -20.74 -22.37 61.98
CA ALA A 5 -20.19 -22.76 60.68
C ALA A 5 -19.85 -21.51 59.86
N VAL A 6 -18.55 -21.33 59.57
CA VAL A 6 -18.07 -20.26 58.66
C VAL A 6 -18.11 -20.79 57.25
N LEU A 7 -18.97 -20.21 56.37
CA LEU A 7 -18.94 -20.44 54.92
C LEU A 7 -17.85 -19.52 54.31
N LEU A 8 -16.77 -20.12 53.79
CA LEU A 8 -15.85 -19.42 52.88
C LEU A 8 -16.45 -19.39 51.49
N GLY A 9 -16.92 -18.24 51.04
CA GLY A 9 -17.27 -18.00 49.67
C GLY A 9 -16.04 -17.76 48.80
N ALA A 10 -15.73 -18.70 47.91
CA ALA A 10 -14.70 -18.51 46.90
C ALA A 10 -15.26 -17.62 45.77
N THR A 11 -14.86 -16.36 45.68
CA THR A 11 -15.10 -15.51 44.54
C THR A 11 -14.14 -15.88 43.42
N VAL A 12 -14.65 -16.62 42.41
CA VAL A 12 -13.95 -16.82 41.13
C VAL A 12 -14.01 -15.52 40.37
N GLY A 13 -12.99 -14.68 40.51
CA GLY A 13 -12.82 -13.51 39.64
C GLY A 13 -12.41 -13.97 38.23
N CYS A 14 -13.32 -13.94 37.26
CA CYS A 14 -12.98 -14.03 35.87
C CYS A 14 -12.22 -12.74 35.48
N SER A 15 -10.91 -12.72 35.56
CA SER A 15 -10.07 -11.72 34.94
C SER A 15 -9.98 -12.06 33.45
N SER A 16 -10.96 -11.65 32.66
CA SER A 16 -10.81 -11.57 31.20
C SER A 16 -9.76 -10.49 30.94
N ASN A 17 -8.58 -10.91 30.48
CA ASN A 17 -7.53 -10.00 30.06
C ASN A 17 -8.08 -9.22 28.83
N PRO A 18 -8.34 -7.89 28.91
CA PRO A 18 -8.92 -7.13 27.81
C PRO A 18 -8.01 -7.07 26.57
N LEU A 19 -6.77 -7.52 26.67
CA LEU A 19 -5.81 -7.62 25.59
C LEU A 19 -5.81 -8.98 24.87
N ALA A 20 -6.62 -9.96 25.32
CA ALA A 20 -6.65 -11.30 24.73
C ALA A 20 -7.73 -11.47 23.62
N GLY A 21 -8.55 -10.47 23.37
CA GLY A 21 -9.56 -10.47 22.29
C GLY A 21 -8.99 -9.96 20.97
N ALA A 22 -9.45 -10.55 19.85
CA ALA A 22 -9.16 -9.96 18.52
C ALA A 22 -9.61 -8.49 18.49
N PRO A 23 -8.85 -7.59 17.82
CA PRO A 23 -9.23 -6.19 17.72
C PRO A 23 -10.64 -6.02 17.14
N ARG A 24 -11.40 -5.05 17.66
CA ARG A 24 -12.72 -4.72 17.09
C ARG A 24 -12.56 -4.17 15.70
N THR A 25 -13.29 -4.70 14.74
CA THR A 25 -13.22 -4.34 13.33
C THR A 25 -14.54 -3.77 12.82
N ILE A 26 -14.45 -3.00 11.75
CA ILE A 26 -15.56 -2.59 10.90
C ILE A 26 -15.43 -3.30 9.55
N GLU A 27 -16.49 -3.28 8.76
CA GLU A 27 -16.41 -3.69 7.36
C GLU A 27 -15.39 -2.81 6.62
N PRO A 28 -14.30 -3.36 6.05
CA PRO A 28 -13.32 -2.58 5.32
C PRO A 28 -13.94 -1.85 4.12
N ALA A 29 -13.63 -0.58 3.96
CA ALA A 29 -14.05 0.14 2.77
C ALA A 29 -13.33 -0.42 1.53
N ALA A 30 -13.95 -0.31 0.36
CA ALA A 30 -13.40 -0.71 -0.92
C ALA A 30 -13.44 0.45 -1.93
N ALA A 31 -12.73 0.32 -3.04
CA ALA A 31 -12.88 1.25 -4.16
C ALA A 31 -14.34 1.26 -4.62
N ALA A 32 -14.91 2.44 -4.82
CA ALA A 32 -16.20 2.53 -5.47
C ALA A 32 -16.09 2.12 -6.94
N VAL A 33 -17.10 1.45 -7.46
CA VAL A 33 -17.16 1.10 -8.88
C VAL A 33 -17.31 2.38 -9.70
N SER A 34 -16.40 2.58 -10.65
CA SER A 34 -16.43 3.73 -11.54
C SER A 34 -17.51 3.62 -12.59
N PRO A 35 -18.25 4.69 -12.89
CA PRO A 35 -19.09 4.75 -14.09
C PRO A 35 -18.22 4.70 -15.36
N PRO A 36 -18.80 4.46 -16.54
CA PRO A 36 -18.10 4.66 -17.80
C PRO A 36 -17.49 6.07 -17.86
N ALA A 37 -16.29 6.19 -18.44
CA ALA A 37 -15.62 7.47 -18.59
C ALA A 37 -16.45 8.38 -19.49
N SER A 38 -16.82 9.57 -18.99
CA SER A 38 -17.61 10.57 -19.72
C SER A 38 -16.76 11.56 -20.52
N GLN A 39 -15.44 11.57 -20.26
CA GLN A 39 -14.46 12.41 -20.94
C GLN A 39 -13.29 11.55 -21.41
N SER A 40 -12.62 11.98 -22.46
CA SER A 40 -11.37 11.35 -22.88
C SER A 40 -10.30 11.55 -21.80
N PRO A 41 -9.57 10.48 -21.42
CA PRO A 41 -8.46 10.60 -20.49
C PRO A 41 -7.41 11.62 -20.98
N ALA A 42 -6.83 12.39 -20.07
CA ALA A 42 -5.75 13.31 -20.39
C ALA A 42 -4.47 12.55 -20.78
N GLY A 43 -3.65 13.10 -21.67
CA GLY A 43 -2.41 12.48 -22.11
C GLY A 43 -2.63 11.26 -23.01
N ALA A 44 -1.80 10.23 -22.85
CA ALA A 44 -1.84 9.01 -23.65
C ALA A 44 -2.31 7.81 -22.82
N VAL A 45 -2.99 6.84 -23.44
CA VAL A 45 -3.38 5.59 -22.79
C VAL A 45 -2.65 4.43 -23.48
N ARG A 46 -1.92 3.65 -22.68
CA ARG A 46 -1.26 2.41 -23.12
C ARG A 46 -2.11 1.20 -22.73
N PRO A 47 -2.25 0.21 -23.61
CA PRO A 47 -3.04 -0.98 -23.29
C PRO A 47 -2.44 -1.76 -22.12
N LEU A 48 -3.29 -2.32 -21.28
CA LEU A 48 -2.95 -3.22 -20.19
C LEU A 48 -3.66 -4.55 -20.43
N PRO A 49 -2.95 -5.69 -20.47
CA PRO A 49 -3.56 -6.97 -20.85
C PRO A 49 -4.49 -7.55 -19.76
N ALA A 50 -4.47 -7.02 -18.54
CA ALA A 50 -5.25 -7.54 -17.42
C ALA A 50 -5.67 -6.42 -16.45
N HIS A 51 -6.56 -6.76 -15.50
CA HIS A 51 -6.94 -5.86 -14.40
C HIS A 51 -5.74 -5.64 -13.47
N ALA A 52 -5.50 -4.39 -13.09
CA ALA A 52 -4.40 -4.06 -12.18
C ALA A 52 -4.84 -4.05 -10.71
N ALA A 53 -3.98 -4.58 -9.83
CA ALA A 53 -4.12 -4.48 -8.39
C ALA A 53 -3.24 -3.38 -7.79
N ALA A 54 -2.01 -3.20 -8.29
CA ALA A 54 -1.04 -2.24 -7.80
C ALA A 54 -0.09 -1.80 -8.92
N ALA A 55 0.51 -0.62 -8.76
CA ALA A 55 1.54 -0.13 -9.65
C ALA A 55 2.61 0.64 -8.86
N VAL A 56 3.86 0.52 -9.28
CA VAL A 56 5.00 1.30 -8.78
C VAL A 56 5.87 1.76 -9.94
N PHE A 57 6.53 2.90 -9.78
CA PHE A 57 7.50 3.41 -10.74
C PHE A 57 8.90 3.31 -10.15
N ASP A 58 9.74 2.45 -10.74
CA ASP A 58 11.13 2.32 -10.39
C ASP A 58 11.96 3.42 -11.06
N ALA A 59 12.48 4.32 -10.24
CA ALA A 59 13.19 5.51 -10.70
C ALA A 59 14.56 5.17 -11.33
N GLY A 60 15.24 4.12 -10.86
CA GLY A 60 16.57 3.74 -11.34
C GLY A 60 16.56 3.18 -12.75
N THR A 61 15.58 2.38 -13.10
CA THR A 61 15.42 1.83 -14.45
C THR A 61 14.40 2.59 -15.29
N ARG A 62 13.70 3.56 -14.70
CA ARG A 62 12.61 4.33 -15.33
C ARG A 62 11.52 3.43 -15.90
N ARG A 63 11.10 2.46 -15.10
CA ARG A 63 10.07 1.49 -15.49
C ARG A 63 8.88 1.54 -14.57
N LEU A 64 7.69 1.51 -15.18
CA LEU A 64 6.46 1.28 -14.46
C LEU A 64 6.19 -0.22 -14.39
N ALA A 65 6.06 -0.75 -13.18
CA ALA A 65 5.66 -2.13 -12.92
C ALA A 65 4.21 -2.16 -12.45
N VAL A 66 3.39 -2.98 -13.09
CA VAL A 66 1.95 -3.12 -12.81
C VAL A 66 1.64 -4.57 -12.48
N LEU A 67 1.20 -4.81 -11.25
CA LEU A 67 0.76 -6.14 -10.79
C LEU A 67 -0.68 -6.39 -11.21
N ALA A 68 -0.89 -7.50 -11.91
CA ALA A 68 -2.20 -8.06 -12.18
C ALA A 68 -2.40 -9.37 -11.40
N PRO A 69 -3.48 -9.52 -10.63
CA PRO A 69 -3.80 -10.77 -9.97
C PRO A 69 -4.16 -11.84 -10.99
N GLY A 70 -4.05 -13.10 -10.60
CA GLY A 70 -4.52 -14.23 -11.42
C GLY A 70 -6.04 -14.21 -11.60
N SER A 71 -6.53 -15.00 -12.56
CA SER A 71 -7.95 -15.13 -12.90
C SER A 71 -8.80 -15.77 -11.78
N ALA A 72 -8.17 -16.39 -10.79
CA ALA A 72 -8.77 -16.95 -9.59
C ALA A 72 -7.86 -16.70 -8.38
N PRO A 73 -8.35 -16.77 -7.13
CA PRO A 73 -7.57 -16.44 -5.93
C PRO A 73 -6.25 -17.21 -5.78
N ALA A 74 -6.18 -18.45 -6.27
CA ALA A 74 -4.97 -19.28 -6.23
C ALA A 74 -4.20 -19.30 -7.55
N ALA A 75 -4.69 -18.61 -8.59
CA ALA A 75 -4.02 -18.59 -9.88
C ALA A 75 -2.79 -17.68 -9.85
N PRO A 76 -1.72 -18.00 -10.59
CA PRO A 76 -0.58 -17.14 -10.75
C PRO A 76 -0.98 -15.76 -11.28
N GLY A 77 -0.37 -14.72 -10.72
CA GLY A 77 -0.48 -13.36 -11.23
C GLY A 77 0.55 -13.07 -12.33
N SER A 78 0.55 -11.85 -12.81
CA SER A 78 1.57 -11.36 -13.74
C SER A 78 2.03 -9.95 -13.37
N LEU A 79 3.26 -9.62 -13.74
CA LEU A 79 3.81 -8.28 -13.64
C LEU A 79 4.02 -7.72 -15.05
N THR A 80 3.29 -6.67 -15.41
CA THR A 80 3.50 -5.97 -16.67
C THR A 80 4.47 -4.83 -16.46
N VAL A 81 5.59 -4.85 -17.16
CA VAL A 81 6.66 -3.84 -17.06
C VAL A 81 6.65 -2.96 -18.30
N PHE A 82 6.37 -1.68 -18.09
CA PHE A 82 6.41 -0.64 -19.12
C PHE A 82 7.77 0.06 -19.03
N GLY A 83 8.48 0.09 -20.14
CA GLY A 83 9.68 0.91 -20.37
C GLY A 83 9.36 2.10 -21.26
N ASP A 84 10.23 2.32 -22.27
CA ASP A 84 10.08 3.42 -23.23
C ASP A 84 8.66 3.49 -23.82
N ALA A 85 8.21 4.72 -24.12
CA ALA A 85 6.83 4.97 -24.54
C ALA A 85 6.42 4.19 -25.81
N GLN A 86 7.37 3.90 -26.71
CA GLN A 86 7.13 3.22 -27.99
C GLN A 86 7.39 1.71 -27.94
N ALA A 87 8.04 1.20 -26.88
CA ALA A 87 8.29 -0.23 -26.74
C ALA A 87 7.05 -0.95 -26.20
N PRO A 88 6.72 -2.16 -26.70
CA PRO A 88 5.68 -2.97 -26.09
C PRO A 88 6.04 -3.31 -24.65
N PRO A 89 5.05 -3.36 -23.74
CA PRO A 89 5.31 -3.75 -22.37
C PRO A 89 5.74 -5.23 -22.33
N ARG A 90 6.60 -5.55 -21.36
CA ARG A 90 6.96 -6.93 -21.05
C ARG A 90 5.99 -7.48 -20.03
N VAL A 91 5.44 -8.66 -20.28
CA VAL A 91 4.67 -9.41 -19.30
C VAL A 91 5.57 -10.48 -18.69
N VAL A 92 5.63 -10.51 -17.36
CA VAL A 92 6.37 -11.50 -16.57
C VAL A 92 5.34 -12.34 -15.81
N ASP A 93 5.23 -13.61 -16.12
CA ASP A 93 4.38 -14.54 -15.39
C ASP A 93 5.01 -14.84 -14.03
N LEU A 94 4.20 -14.76 -12.96
CA LEU A 94 4.66 -15.05 -11.61
C LEU A 94 4.49 -16.53 -11.29
N PRO A 95 5.33 -17.11 -10.40
CA PRO A 95 5.21 -18.51 -10.00
C PRO A 95 3.91 -18.83 -9.22
N GLY A 96 3.22 -17.80 -8.72
CA GLY A 96 2.00 -17.94 -7.94
C GLY A 96 1.26 -16.62 -7.76
N PRO A 97 0.21 -16.60 -6.90
CA PRO A 97 -0.51 -15.38 -6.57
C PRO A 97 0.41 -14.37 -5.85
N ALA A 98 0.21 -13.09 -6.15
CA ALA A 98 0.85 -11.97 -5.45
C ALA A 98 -0.19 -10.91 -5.08
N ASN A 99 -0.07 -10.31 -3.89
CA ASN A 99 -1.09 -9.46 -3.30
C ASN A 99 -0.72 -7.97 -3.25
N ALA A 100 0.58 -7.66 -3.22
CA ALA A 100 1.09 -6.31 -3.10
C ALA A 100 2.44 -6.17 -3.81
N LEU A 101 2.82 -4.93 -4.11
CA LEU A 101 3.99 -4.59 -4.92
C LEU A 101 4.70 -3.39 -4.31
N THR A 102 6.03 -3.45 -4.24
CA THR A 102 6.94 -2.33 -3.99
C THR A 102 8.21 -2.51 -4.84
N ASP A 103 9.09 -1.51 -4.87
CA ASP A 103 10.36 -1.56 -5.59
C ASP A 103 11.52 -1.07 -4.71
N ASP A 104 12.76 -1.20 -5.20
CA ASP A 104 13.94 -0.68 -4.54
C ASP A 104 14.47 0.62 -5.15
N GLY A 105 13.83 1.12 -6.20
CA GLY A 105 14.32 2.26 -6.97
C GLY A 105 15.60 1.98 -7.74
N GLN A 106 16.00 0.69 -7.89
CA GLN A 106 17.25 0.25 -8.54
C GLN A 106 17.03 -0.90 -9.52
N GLY A 107 15.79 -1.23 -9.82
CA GLY A 107 15.41 -2.21 -10.82
C GLY A 107 14.87 -3.53 -10.30
N THR A 108 14.65 -3.67 -8.99
CA THR A 108 14.01 -4.86 -8.42
C THR A 108 12.63 -4.52 -7.87
N ALA A 109 11.62 -5.24 -8.31
CA ALA A 109 10.29 -5.22 -7.72
C ALA A 109 10.12 -6.40 -6.74
N TYR A 110 9.49 -6.12 -5.60
CA TYR A 110 9.16 -7.11 -4.57
C TYR A 110 7.66 -7.27 -4.46
N LEU A 111 7.19 -8.52 -4.49
CA LEU A 111 5.76 -8.84 -4.50
C LEU A 111 5.42 -9.77 -3.33
N ALA A 112 4.53 -9.34 -2.46
CA ALA A 112 4.08 -10.16 -1.34
C ALA A 112 3.29 -11.37 -1.83
N ALA A 113 3.67 -12.55 -1.34
CA ALA A 113 3.05 -13.83 -1.71
C ALA A 113 2.90 -14.73 -0.48
N ARG A 114 2.19 -15.84 -0.63
CA ARG A 114 2.06 -16.80 0.46
C ARG A 114 3.43 -17.41 0.80
N GLY A 115 3.76 -17.40 2.09
CA GLY A 115 5.00 -17.97 2.61
C GLY A 115 6.25 -17.12 2.37
N GLY A 116 6.14 -15.97 1.67
CA GLY A 116 7.29 -15.14 1.34
C GLY A 116 6.99 -14.06 0.32
N TYR A 117 7.90 -13.87 -0.62
CA TYR A 117 7.75 -12.87 -1.65
C TYR A 117 8.45 -13.28 -2.96
N PHE A 118 8.07 -12.66 -4.06
CA PHE A 118 8.82 -12.73 -5.31
C PHE A 118 9.69 -11.48 -5.46
N ALA A 119 10.91 -11.67 -5.94
CA ALA A 119 11.80 -10.59 -6.38
C ALA A 119 11.94 -10.68 -7.91
N VAL A 120 11.58 -9.61 -8.60
CA VAL A 120 11.58 -9.55 -10.07
C VAL A 120 12.55 -8.47 -10.53
N ASP A 121 13.55 -8.85 -11.32
CA ASP A 121 14.40 -7.91 -12.03
C ASP A 121 13.59 -7.28 -13.18
N LEU A 122 13.35 -5.98 -13.09
CA LEU A 122 12.54 -5.25 -14.05
C LEU A 122 13.19 -5.12 -15.45
N SER A 123 14.51 -5.32 -15.54
CA SER A 123 15.23 -5.24 -16.79
C SER A 123 15.18 -6.54 -17.59
N THR A 124 15.30 -7.66 -16.90
CA THR A 124 15.36 -8.99 -17.53
C THR A 124 14.04 -9.77 -17.44
N GLY A 125 13.20 -9.47 -16.42
CA GLY A 125 12.03 -10.26 -16.05
C GLY A 125 12.36 -11.50 -15.24
N HIS A 126 13.63 -11.68 -14.84
CA HIS A 126 14.00 -12.81 -13.99
C HIS A 126 13.28 -12.73 -12.65
N THR A 127 12.65 -13.81 -12.24
CA THR A 127 11.87 -13.91 -11.00
C THR A 127 12.52 -14.91 -10.05
N ALA A 128 12.83 -14.46 -8.84
CA ALA A 128 13.28 -15.31 -7.74
C ALA A 128 12.17 -15.40 -6.69
N GLN A 129 11.90 -16.60 -6.19
CA GLN A 129 11.01 -16.82 -5.05
C GLN A 129 11.85 -16.90 -3.77
N VAL A 130 11.46 -16.11 -2.76
CA VAL A 130 12.14 -16.08 -1.46
C VAL A 130 11.14 -16.47 -0.37
N SER A 131 11.43 -17.54 0.35
CA SER A 131 10.63 -18.00 1.48
C SER A 131 10.99 -17.22 2.74
N VAL A 132 10.01 -16.93 3.59
CA VAL A 132 10.25 -16.36 4.93
C VAL A 132 10.28 -17.49 5.94
N THR A 133 11.35 -17.56 6.74
CA THR A 133 11.54 -18.59 7.76
C THR A 133 10.36 -18.59 8.75
N ASP A 134 9.85 -19.78 9.06
CA ASP A 134 8.70 -20.01 9.96
C ASP A 134 7.38 -19.35 9.53
N ALA A 135 7.26 -18.97 8.25
CA ALA A 135 6.07 -18.31 7.73
C ALA A 135 5.46 -19.00 6.49
N ALA A 136 5.76 -20.26 6.22
CA ALA A 136 5.37 -20.98 4.99
C ALA A 136 3.85 -20.95 4.70
N GLN A 137 3.00 -20.86 5.74
CA GLN A 137 1.55 -20.80 5.59
C GLN A 137 0.98 -19.37 5.72
N THR A 138 1.84 -18.37 5.96
CA THR A 138 1.41 -16.99 6.14
C THR A 138 1.01 -16.39 4.80
N GLU A 139 -0.20 -15.83 4.73
CA GLU A 139 -0.66 -15.05 3.58
C GLU A 139 -0.16 -13.60 3.75
N PHE A 140 0.88 -13.23 3.01
CA PHE A 140 1.35 -11.86 2.99
C PHE A 140 0.52 -11.02 2.03
N THR A 141 -0.01 -9.91 2.55
CA THR A 141 -0.98 -9.03 1.88
C THR A 141 -0.42 -7.64 1.59
N ALA A 142 0.72 -7.30 2.19
CA ALA A 142 1.37 -6.02 2.00
C ALA A 142 2.90 -6.18 2.02
N VAL A 143 3.60 -5.29 1.33
CA VAL A 143 5.06 -5.23 1.29
C VAL A 143 5.50 -3.78 1.18
N ALA A 144 6.56 -3.42 1.90
CA ALA A 144 7.26 -2.14 1.77
C ALA A 144 8.76 -2.35 1.98
N ARG A 145 9.58 -1.43 1.48
CA ARG A 145 11.04 -1.44 1.66
C ARG A 145 11.48 -0.20 2.44
N ARG A 146 12.25 -0.39 3.50
CA ARG A 146 12.81 0.67 4.34
C ARG A 146 14.06 1.28 3.70
N ALA A 147 14.49 2.44 4.17
CA ALA A 147 15.71 3.10 3.70
C ALA A 147 16.97 2.27 4.01
N ASP A 148 16.97 1.49 5.12
CA ASP A 148 18.04 0.53 5.45
C ASP A 148 18.07 -0.72 4.55
N GLY A 149 17.18 -0.79 3.57
CA GLY A 149 17.07 -1.88 2.61
C GLY A 149 16.29 -3.09 3.07
N ARG A 150 15.83 -3.14 4.32
CA ARG A 150 15.01 -4.24 4.81
C ARG A 150 13.62 -4.22 4.21
N LEU A 151 13.10 -5.40 3.89
CA LEU A 151 11.70 -5.57 3.52
C LEU A 151 10.85 -5.74 4.77
N VAL A 152 9.67 -5.18 4.72
CA VAL A 152 8.61 -5.35 5.71
C VAL A 152 7.41 -5.97 5.02
N LEU A 153 6.90 -7.08 5.56
CA LEU A 153 5.76 -7.80 5.04
C LEU A 153 4.61 -7.73 6.05
N GLY A 154 3.43 -7.41 5.55
CA GLY A 154 2.18 -7.45 6.31
C GLY A 154 1.37 -8.68 5.96
N SER A 155 0.65 -9.24 6.93
CA SER A 155 -0.09 -10.48 6.74
C SER A 155 -1.60 -10.34 6.96
N ALA A 156 -2.35 -11.25 6.36
CA ALA A 156 -3.79 -11.32 6.48
C ALA A 156 -4.28 -11.58 7.92
N ASP A 157 -3.46 -12.20 8.75
CA ASP A 157 -3.74 -12.48 10.16
C ASP A 157 -3.30 -11.37 11.12
N GLY A 158 -2.92 -10.19 10.59
CA GLY A 158 -2.63 -9.01 11.37
C GLY A 158 -1.22 -8.93 11.96
N ALA A 159 -0.25 -9.62 11.36
CA ALA A 159 1.14 -9.51 11.75
C ALA A 159 1.97 -8.71 10.75
N VAL A 160 2.95 -7.96 11.26
CA VAL A 160 3.99 -7.28 10.48
C VAL A 160 5.32 -7.96 10.76
N TYR A 161 6.01 -8.36 9.71
CA TYR A 161 7.31 -9.01 9.74
C TYR A 161 8.36 -8.06 9.15
N THR A 162 9.32 -7.63 9.94
CA THR A 162 10.52 -6.95 9.43
C THR A 162 11.57 -8.01 9.16
N LEU A 163 12.01 -8.12 7.92
CA LEU A 163 13.01 -9.10 7.55
C LEU A 163 14.42 -8.63 7.93
N ALA A 164 15.30 -9.55 8.25
CA ALA A 164 16.71 -9.25 8.45
C ALA A 164 17.35 -8.84 7.12
N SER A 165 18.43 -8.06 7.21
CA SER A 165 19.22 -7.72 6.02
C SER A 165 19.68 -9.00 5.30
N PRO A 166 19.61 -9.02 3.96
CA PRO A 166 20.03 -10.19 3.18
C PRO A 166 21.49 -10.57 3.50
N LYS A 167 21.74 -11.85 3.77
CA LYS A 167 23.13 -12.35 3.86
C LYS A 167 23.68 -12.58 2.46
N PRO A 168 24.96 -12.28 2.21
CA PRO A 168 25.58 -12.62 0.94
C PRO A 168 25.39 -14.10 0.62
N GLY A 169 24.85 -14.42 -0.57
CA GLY A 169 24.60 -15.80 -1.01
C GLY A 169 23.29 -16.45 -0.56
N ALA A 170 22.48 -15.82 0.29
CA ALA A 170 21.16 -16.32 0.68
C ALA A 170 20.09 -15.87 -0.35
N VAL A 171 19.90 -16.65 -1.40
CA VAL A 171 19.02 -16.26 -2.53
C VAL A 171 17.59 -16.78 -2.37
N SER A 172 17.32 -17.75 -1.49
CA SER A 172 16.04 -18.46 -1.44
C SER A 172 15.29 -18.39 -0.11
N ALA A 173 15.91 -17.86 0.96
CA ALA A 173 15.26 -17.75 2.27
C ALA A 173 15.64 -16.45 2.99
N ALA A 174 14.64 -15.80 3.60
CA ALA A 174 14.79 -14.61 4.42
C ALA A 174 14.43 -14.92 5.88
N SER A 175 15.28 -14.46 6.81
CA SER A 175 15.02 -14.56 8.24
C SER A 175 14.26 -13.34 8.75
N VAL A 176 13.48 -13.52 9.82
CA VAL A 176 12.69 -12.46 10.46
C VAL A 176 13.55 -11.81 11.55
N ALA A 177 13.67 -10.48 11.51
CA ALA A 177 14.32 -9.68 12.54
C ALA A 177 13.33 -9.33 13.67
N SER A 178 12.10 -8.92 13.32
CA SER A 178 11.04 -8.65 14.28
C SER A 178 9.67 -9.03 13.73
N ARG A 179 8.74 -9.35 14.64
CA ARG A 179 7.36 -9.68 14.31
C ARG A 179 6.42 -9.03 15.29
N ASN A 180 5.45 -8.26 14.80
CA ASN A 180 4.40 -7.63 15.59
C ASN A 180 3.03 -8.16 15.15
N LYS A 181 2.27 -8.79 16.04
CA LYS A 181 0.92 -9.29 15.76
C LYS A 181 -0.09 -8.57 16.63
N VAL A 182 -0.44 -7.36 16.25
CA VAL A 182 -1.33 -6.46 17.01
C VAL A 182 -2.47 -5.88 16.15
N PHE A 183 -2.47 -6.16 14.86
CA PHE A 183 -3.45 -5.64 13.90
C PHE A 183 -4.58 -6.66 13.67
N ALA A 184 -5.71 -6.19 13.17
CA ALA A 184 -6.77 -7.08 12.69
C ALA A 184 -6.36 -7.72 11.34
N ARG A 185 -5.80 -6.88 10.44
CA ARG A 185 -5.26 -7.26 9.16
C ARG A 185 -4.28 -6.18 8.68
N VAL A 186 -3.21 -6.55 8.03
CA VAL A 186 -2.29 -5.58 7.41
C VAL A 186 -2.55 -5.55 5.90
N ASP A 187 -3.19 -4.49 5.43
CA ASP A 187 -3.59 -4.37 4.02
C ASP A 187 -2.68 -3.46 3.21
N CYS A 188 -1.99 -2.51 3.87
CA CYS A 188 -1.08 -1.59 3.21
C CYS A 188 0.06 -1.20 4.16
N LEU A 189 1.25 -1.12 3.61
CA LEU A 189 2.47 -0.65 4.27
C LEU A 189 3.05 0.51 3.47
N ALA A 190 3.59 1.50 4.17
CA ALA A 190 4.45 2.53 3.62
C ALA A 190 5.66 2.73 4.54
N THR A 191 6.71 3.33 4.05
CA THR A 191 7.90 3.63 4.84
C THR A 191 8.32 5.09 4.66
N GLN A 192 8.81 5.68 5.75
CA GLN A 192 9.50 6.97 5.73
C GLN A 192 10.81 6.79 6.49
N GLY A 193 11.93 6.81 5.75
CA GLY A 193 13.21 6.36 6.29
C GLY A 193 13.12 4.90 6.75
N ASP A 194 13.45 4.67 8.01
CA ASP A 194 13.37 3.33 8.63
C ASP A 194 12.10 3.13 9.48
N THR A 195 11.21 4.11 9.53
CA THR A 195 9.89 3.97 10.14
C THR A 195 8.91 3.31 9.18
N THR A 196 8.27 2.24 9.63
CA THR A 196 7.19 1.57 8.90
C THR A 196 5.85 2.10 9.36
N VAL A 197 4.98 2.41 8.42
CA VAL A 197 3.60 2.85 8.67
C VAL A 197 2.65 1.76 8.18
N VAL A 198 1.75 1.36 9.05
CA VAL A 198 0.79 0.27 8.84
C VAL A 198 -0.60 0.84 8.72
N LEU A 199 -1.31 0.54 7.66
CA LEU A 199 -2.75 0.78 7.53
C LEU A 199 -3.50 -0.53 7.80
N ASP A 200 -4.31 -0.52 8.86
CA ASP A 200 -5.30 -1.56 9.17
C ASP A 200 -6.68 -1.05 8.76
N ARG A 201 -7.21 -1.61 7.67
CA ARG A 201 -8.52 -1.20 7.13
C ARG A 201 -9.68 -1.67 7.99
N GLY A 202 -9.52 -2.80 8.67
CA GLY A 202 -10.52 -3.33 9.60
C GLY A 202 -10.70 -2.45 10.84
N GLN A 203 -9.62 -1.85 11.33
CA GLN A 203 -9.65 -0.90 12.44
C GLN A 203 -9.75 0.57 11.97
N THR A 204 -9.56 0.82 10.69
CA THR A 204 -9.39 2.17 10.10
C THR A 204 -8.40 3.00 10.91
N SER A 205 -7.19 2.46 11.07
CA SER A 205 -6.09 3.04 11.84
C SER A 205 -4.78 3.06 11.07
N VAL A 206 -3.97 4.07 11.36
CA VAL A 206 -2.57 4.17 10.94
C VAL A 206 -1.70 4.01 12.17
N THR A 207 -0.70 3.13 12.10
CA THR A 207 0.20 2.83 13.22
C THR A 207 1.64 2.86 12.75
N THR A 208 2.55 3.44 13.54
CA THR A 208 3.99 3.44 13.25
C THR A 208 4.73 2.34 14.00
N ILE A 209 5.72 1.76 13.32
CA ILE A 209 6.71 0.81 13.87
C ILE A 209 8.08 1.42 13.59
N ASP A 210 8.91 1.56 14.62
CA ASP A 210 10.22 2.17 14.51
C ASP A 210 11.27 1.26 13.83
N ALA A 211 12.50 1.78 13.74
CA ALA A 211 13.63 1.08 13.15
C ALA A 211 13.96 -0.24 13.85
N ASP A 212 13.75 -0.31 15.16
CA ASP A 212 14.03 -1.49 16.00
C ASP A 212 12.88 -2.50 15.98
N GLY A 213 11.76 -2.17 15.36
CA GLY A 213 10.60 -3.01 15.23
C GLY A 213 9.60 -2.87 16.39
N HIS A 214 9.65 -1.79 17.17
CA HIS A 214 8.67 -1.54 18.23
C HIS A 214 7.47 -0.76 17.70
N VAL A 215 6.28 -1.18 18.04
CA VAL A 215 5.03 -0.45 17.78
C VAL A 215 5.03 0.82 18.62
N GLN A 216 4.88 1.97 17.98
CA GLN A 216 4.95 3.28 18.63
C GLN A 216 3.57 3.87 18.83
N GLN A 217 3.04 4.55 17.86
CA GLN A 217 1.82 5.33 17.94
C GLN A 217 0.78 4.82 16.95
N ALA A 218 -0.48 4.94 17.34
CA ALA A 218 -1.62 4.62 16.48
C ALA A 218 -2.62 5.78 16.48
N LEU A 219 -3.09 6.15 15.30
CA LEU A 219 -4.14 7.15 15.10
C LEU A 219 -5.25 6.60 14.22
N ARG A 220 -6.45 7.14 14.41
CA ARG A 220 -7.57 6.81 13.55
C ARG A 220 -7.36 7.36 12.15
N ALA A 221 -7.70 6.57 11.13
CA ALA A 221 -7.62 6.91 9.71
C ALA A 221 -9.02 7.13 9.12
N GLY A 222 -9.72 8.14 9.62
CA GLY A 222 -11.04 8.52 9.12
C GLY A 222 -12.15 7.51 9.45
N ARG A 223 -13.09 7.34 8.51
CA ARG A 223 -14.27 6.48 8.63
C ARG A 223 -14.13 5.14 7.91
N GLY A 224 -13.19 5.04 6.96
CA GLY A 224 -12.94 3.84 6.18
C GLY A 224 -11.81 4.08 5.19
N ALA A 225 -10.57 4.17 5.72
CA ALA A 225 -9.36 4.30 4.93
C ALA A 225 -9.13 3.03 4.09
N THR A 226 -8.61 3.20 2.88
CA THR A 226 -8.42 2.11 1.92
C THR A 226 -7.00 1.96 1.44
N THR A 227 -6.34 3.07 1.13
CA THR A 227 -5.01 3.10 0.52
C THR A 227 -4.12 4.10 1.23
N MET A 228 -2.83 3.91 1.09
CA MET A 228 -1.80 4.73 1.70
C MET A 228 -0.60 4.84 0.75
N ALA A 229 0.02 6.01 0.71
CA ALA A 229 1.26 6.24 -0.04
C ALA A 229 2.20 7.12 0.77
N ALA A 230 3.49 6.86 0.71
CA ALA A 230 4.53 7.77 1.18
C ALA A 230 4.72 8.91 0.18
N ASP A 231 5.18 10.07 0.64
CA ASP A 231 5.62 11.14 -0.23
C ASP A 231 7.10 11.50 0.01
N ALA A 232 7.68 12.23 -0.93
CA ALA A 232 9.09 12.60 -0.89
C ALA A 232 9.44 13.62 0.21
N LEU A 233 8.45 14.18 0.92
CA LEU A 233 8.62 15.18 1.98
C LEU A 233 8.45 14.60 3.39
N GLY A 234 8.51 13.27 3.55
CA GLY A 234 8.44 12.61 4.84
C GLY A 234 7.03 12.45 5.40
N ARG A 235 5.99 12.58 4.56
CA ARG A 235 4.60 12.43 4.95
C ARG A 235 4.02 11.11 4.46
N VAL A 236 2.93 10.70 5.07
CA VAL A 236 2.10 9.60 4.59
C VAL A 236 0.72 10.12 4.26
N LEU A 237 0.28 9.85 3.03
CA LEU A 237 -1.03 10.17 2.50
C LEU A 237 -1.94 8.96 2.70
N VAL A 238 -3.18 9.19 3.14
CA VAL A 238 -4.18 8.14 3.32
C VAL A 238 -5.49 8.57 2.68
N ALA A 239 -6.07 7.72 1.84
CA ALA A 239 -7.40 7.93 1.28
C ALA A 239 -8.46 7.34 2.22
N ASP A 240 -9.23 8.19 2.88
CA ASP A 240 -10.46 7.80 3.58
C ASP A 240 -11.61 7.74 2.59
N THR A 241 -11.73 6.64 1.87
CA THR A 241 -12.70 6.49 0.78
C THR A 241 -14.13 6.65 1.27
N ARG A 242 -14.48 6.04 2.42
CA ARG A 242 -15.82 6.13 3.00
C ARG A 242 -16.12 7.51 3.59
N GLY A 243 -15.11 8.15 4.17
CA GLY A 243 -15.23 9.51 4.74
C GLY A 243 -15.10 10.61 3.69
N GLY A 244 -14.65 10.30 2.46
CA GLY A 244 -14.46 11.29 1.41
C GLY A 244 -13.36 12.29 1.75
N GLN A 245 -12.19 11.84 2.23
CA GLN A 245 -11.11 12.71 2.69
C GLN A 245 -9.73 12.22 2.23
N LEU A 246 -8.84 13.17 2.03
CA LEU A 246 -7.39 12.97 2.06
C LEU A 246 -6.90 13.29 3.47
N LEU A 247 -6.25 12.32 4.11
CA LEU A 247 -5.59 12.49 5.40
C LEU A 247 -4.08 12.51 5.18
N VAL A 248 -3.39 13.45 5.82
CA VAL A 248 -1.94 13.62 5.71
C VAL A 248 -1.30 13.49 7.09
N TYR A 249 -0.43 12.51 7.24
CA TYR A 249 0.27 12.23 8.50
C TYR A 249 1.75 12.60 8.41
N GLY A 250 2.29 13.23 9.47
CA GLY A 250 3.70 13.16 9.79
C GLY A 250 3.95 11.86 10.56
N VAL A 251 5.12 11.23 10.41
CA VAL A 251 5.36 9.90 10.96
C VAL A 251 6.30 9.86 12.16
N ASP A 252 7.04 10.92 12.41
CA ASP A 252 7.94 11.05 13.56
C ASP A 252 7.82 12.44 14.20
N PRO A 253 7.00 12.58 15.26
CA PRO A 253 5.99 11.63 15.77
C PRO A 253 4.80 11.48 14.82
N LEU A 254 4.00 10.40 15.00
CA LEU A 254 2.79 10.20 14.19
C LEU A 254 1.74 11.25 14.56
N ILE A 255 1.47 12.16 13.64
CA ILE A 255 0.53 13.26 13.83
C ILE A 255 -0.33 13.41 12.57
N LEU A 256 -1.66 13.51 12.74
CA LEU A 256 -2.55 13.93 11.66
C LEU A 256 -2.35 15.44 11.43
N ARG A 257 -1.68 15.78 10.33
CA ARG A 257 -1.37 17.18 9.98
C ARG A 257 -2.50 17.86 9.23
N GLN A 258 -3.15 17.12 8.34
CA GLN A 258 -4.24 17.65 7.50
C GLN A 258 -5.31 16.58 7.30
N ALA A 259 -6.56 17.02 7.34
CA ALA A 259 -7.73 16.26 6.91
C ALA A 259 -8.53 17.16 5.95
N TYR A 260 -8.61 16.78 4.67
CA TYR A 260 -9.19 17.61 3.64
C TYR A 260 -10.29 16.86 2.88
N PRO A 261 -11.45 17.49 2.65
CA PRO A 261 -12.52 16.87 1.89
C PRO A 261 -12.11 16.58 0.45
N VAL A 262 -12.18 15.33 0.07
CA VAL A 262 -12.02 14.86 -1.31
C VAL A 262 -13.21 13.96 -1.60
N PRO A 263 -14.32 14.50 -2.14
CA PRO A 263 -15.52 13.73 -2.40
C PRO A 263 -15.31 12.71 -3.53
N GLN A 264 -16.36 11.98 -3.90
CA GLN A 264 -16.36 11.04 -5.04
C GLN A 264 -15.41 9.84 -4.84
N ALA A 265 -15.34 9.32 -3.62
CA ALA A 265 -14.59 8.13 -3.25
C ALA A 265 -13.09 8.21 -3.62
N PRO A 266 -12.28 8.99 -2.87
CA PRO A 266 -10.83 9.04 -3.07
C PRO A 266 -10.24 7.64 -2.87
N TYR A 267 -9.29 7.24 -3.74
CA TYR A 267 -8.71 5.90 -3.68
C TYR A 267 -7.21 5.84 -4.02
N GLY A 268 -6.83 5.89 -5.30
CA GLY A 268 -5.43 5.86 -5.71
C GLY A 268 -4.66 7.07 -5.18
N LEU A 269 -3.46 6.84 -4.69
CA LEU A 269 -2.59 7.86 -4.12
C LEU A 269 -1.19 7.75 -4.73
N ALA A 270 -0.56 8.89 -4.96
CA ALA A 270 0.87 9.01 -5.18
C ALA A 270 1.39 10.30 -4.53
N GLY A 271 2.60 10.26 -3.99
CA GLY A 271 3.28 11.45 -3.50
C GLY A 271 4.31 11.94 -4.51
N SER A 272 4.42 13.24 -4.69
CA SER A 272 5.53 13.88 -5.36
C SER A 272 6.06 15.03 -4.50
N ARG A 273 7.20 15.61 -4.88
CA ARG A 273 7.74 16.79 -4.17
C ARG A 273 6.82 18.00 -4.27
N ALA A 274 6.11 18.12 -5.38
CA ALA A 274 5.23 19.28 -5.64
C ALA A 274 3.82 19.03 -5.14
N LEU A 275 3.24 17.87 -5.41
CA LEU A 275 1.82 17.62 -5.24
C LEU A 275 1.56 16.24 -4.60
N ALA A 276 0.48 16.18 -3.83
CA ALA A 276 -0.15 14.93 -3.45
C ALA A 276 -1.23 14.60 -4.47
N TRP A 277 -1.14 13.42 -5.10
CA TRP A 277 -2.05 12.96 -6.13
C TRP A 277 -3.11 12.06 -5.53
N VAL A 278 -4.37 12.34 -5.85
CA VAL A 278 -5.53 11.57 -5.36
C VAL A 278 -6.47 11.29 -6.51
N SER A 279 -6.79 10.02 -6.75
CA SER A 279 -7.84 9.66 -7.69
C SER A 279 -9.22 9.63 -7.02
N GLN A 280 -10.25 9.94 -7.78
CA GLN A 280 -11.67 9.86 -7.42
C GLN A 280 -12.35 8.81 -8.31
N THR A 281 -12.64 7.63 -7.75
CA THR A 281 -13.14 6.50 -8.56
C THR A 281 -14.55 6.75 -9.10
N VAL A 282 -15.43 7.43 -8.36
CA VAL A 282 -16.81 7.72 -8.80
C VAL A 282 -16.87 8.71 -9.96
N SER A 283 -15.85 9.56 -10.14
CA SER A 283 -15.85 10.59 -11.18
C SER A 283 -14.81 10.35 -12.30
N ASN A 284 -13.96 9.33 -12.20
CA ASN A 284 -12.82 9.09 -13.09
C ASN A 284 -11.96 10.35 -13.26
N ILE A 285 -11.51 10.89 -12.13
CA ILE A 285 -10.69 12.11 -12.04
C ILE A 285 -9.45 11.81 -11.18
N VAL A 286 -8.34 12.44 -11.50
CA VAL A 286 -7.18 12.57 -10.60
C VAL A 286 -6.92 14.05 -10.34
N ILE A 287 -6.57 14.37 -9.08
CA ILE A 287 -6.33 15.73 -8.62
C ILE A 287 -4.94 15.78 -7.98
N GLY A 288 -4.19 16.84 -8.30
CA GLY A 288 -2.93 17.18 -7.63
C GLY A 288 -3.14 18.33 -6.64
N TYR A 289 -2.87 18.06 -5.36
CA TYR A 289 -2.97 19.02 -4.28
C TYR A 289 -1.59 19.49 -3.81
N ASP A 290 -1.41 20.80 -3.74
CA ASP A 290 -0.29 21.43 -3.03
C ASP A 290 -0.61 21.44 -1.52
N LEU A 291 0.26 20.81 -0.73
CA LEU A 291 0.10 20.70 0.73
C LEU A 291 0.99 21.67 1.49
N SER A 292 1.71 22.57 0.84
CA SER A 292 2.75 23.41 1.45
C SER A 292 2.19 24.47 2.41
N THR A 293 0.95 24.92 2.18
CA THR A 293 0.33 26.00 2.97
C THR A 293 -0.41 25.50 4.21
N GLY A 294 -0.36 24.22 4.52
CA GLY A 294 -1.12 23.62 5.64
C GLY A 294 -2.58 23.32 5.30
N ILE A 295 -3.15 23.95 4.30
CA ILE A 295 -4.47 23.62 3.72
C ILE A 295 -4.22 23.12 2.30
N PRO A 296 -4.65 21.91 1.93
CA PRO A 296 -4.51 21.40 0.57
C PRO A 296 -5.16 22.32 -0.46
N VAL A 297 -4.39 22.72 -1.47
CA VAL A 297 -4.85 23.57 -2.57
C VAL A 297 -4.81 22.77 -3.86
N GLU A 298 -5.96 22.61 -4.51
CA GLU A 298 -6.01 21.99 -5.83
C GLU A 298 -5.23 22.83 -6.84
N LYS A 299 -4.27 22.23 -7.51
CA LYS A 299 -3.46 22.87 -8.56
C LYS A 299 -3.82 22.39 -9.96
N VAL A 300 -4.07 21.11 -10.09
CA VAL A 300 -4.37 20.45 -11.36
C VAL A 300 -5.45 19.38 -11.18
N ARG A 301 -6.22 19.15 -12.25
CA ARG A 301 -7.27 18.15 -12.31
C ARG A 301 -7.32 17.56 -13.70
N TYR A 302 -7.31 16.22 -13.79
CA TYR A 302 -7.33 15.53 -15.07
C TYR A 302 -8.42 14.45 -15.13
N PRO A 303 -9.15 14.32 -16.24
CA PRO A 303 -9.98 13.16 -16.50
C PRO A 303 -9.11 11.93 -16.70
N THR A 304 -9.57 10.78 -16.17
CA THR A 304 -8.78 9.54 -16.17
C THR A 304 -9.45 8.41 -16.94
N VAL A 305 -8.67 7.35 -17.18
CA VAL A 305 -9.22 6.03 -17.51
C VAL A 305 -10.22 5.59 -16.44
N GLN A 306 -11.14 4.72 -16.80
CA GLN A 306 -12.12 4.14 -15.88
C GLN A 306 -11.41 3.38 -14.74
N GLN A 307 -11.93 3.51 -13.52
CA GLN A 307 -11.46 2.83 -12.32
C GLN A 307 -9.99 3.15 -12.00
N PRO A 308 -9.62 4.42 -11.74
CA PRO A 308 -8.24 4.86 -11.49
C PRO A 308 -7.78 4.42 -10.08
N ASN A 309 -7.47 3.12 -9.91
CA ASN A 309 -7.19 2.54 -8.61
C ASN A 309 -5.75 2.69 -8.13
N SER A 310 -4.78 2.77 -9.05
CA SER A 310 -3.38 2.93 -8.69
C SER A 310 -2.77 4.14 -9.39
N LEU A 311 -1.90 4.84 -8.65
CA LEU A 311 -1.13 5.97 -9.16
C LEU A 311 0.35 5.70 -8.92
N ALA A 312 1.19 6.14 -9.83
CA ALA A 312 2.64 6.21 -9.67
C ALA A 312 3.15 7.51 -10.30
N PHE A 313 4.26 8.04 -9.80
CA PHE A 313 4.80 9.31 -10.27
C PHE A 313 6.30 9.21 -10.53
N ASP A 314 6.72 9.69 -11.70
CA ASP A 314 8.13 9.88 -12.03
C ASP A 314 8.53 11.33 -11.76
N GLU A 315 9.30 11.53 -10.70
CA GLU A 315 9.82 12.87 -10.31
C GLU A 315 10.75 13.47 -11.36
N ALA A 316 11.47 12.64 -12.12
CA ALA A 316 12.47 13.12 -13.06
C ALA A 316 11.85 13.68 -14.34
N SER A 317 10.76 13.09 -14.81
CA SER A 317 10.05 13.52 -16.03
C SER A 317 8.76 14.30 -15.75
N ASP A 318 8.39 14.49 -14.46
CA ASP A 318 7.10 15.09 -14.08
C ASP A 318 5.91 14.33 -14.69
N THR A 319 5.99 12.99 -14.75
CA THR A 319 4.98 12.13 -15.37
C THR A 319 4.15 11.41 -14.33
N LEU A 320 2.83 11.56 -14.43
CA LEU A 320 1.86 10.82 -13.62
C LEU A 320 1.32 9.62 -14.41
N TYR A 321 1.42 8.45 -13.81
CA TYR A 321 0.80 7.22 -14.30
C TYR A 321 -0.48 6.95 -13.53
N VAL A 322 -1.59 6.77 -14.25
CA VAL A 322 -2.89 6.37 -13.69
C VAL A 322 -3.26 5.01 -14.23
N VAL A 323 -3.38 4.03 -13.34
CA VAL A 323 -3.57 2.63 -13.72
C VAL A 323 -4.99 2.18 -13.40
N SER A 324 -5.66 1.67 -14.42
CA SER A 324 -7.04 1.19 -14.32
C SER A 324 -7.15 -0.14 -13.60
N GLY A 325 -7.94 -0.20 -12.54
CA GLY A 325 -8.32 -1.46 -11.87
C GLY A 325 -9.35 -2.28 -12.65
N SER A 326 -9.95 -1.73 -13.73
CA SER A 326 -10.92 -2.42 -14.57
C SER A 326 -10.39 -2.86 -15.94
N GLY A 327 -9.07 -2.68 -16.21
CA GLY A 327 -8.46 -3.07 -17.48
C GLY A 327 -8.54 -2.01 -18.59
N ALA A 328 -8.94 -0.77 -18.28
CA ALA A 328 -9.01 0.32 -19.26
C ALA A 328 -7.63 0.87 -19.67
N GLY A 329 -6.54 0.31 -19.15
CA GLY A 329 -5.18 0.65 -19.54
C GLY A 329 -4.38 1.43 -18.49
N VAL A 330 -3.20 1.86 -18.90
CA VAL A 330 -2.31 2.77 -18.18
C VAL A 330 -2.31 4.11 -18.86
N GLN A 331 -2.81 5.13 -18.19
CA GLN A 331 -2.78 6.50 -18.65
C GLN A 331 -1.46 7.15 -18.23
N VAL A 332 -0.85 7.88 -19.15
CA VAL A 332 0.42 8.59 -18.99
C VAL A 332 0.15 10.09 -19.20
N ILE A 333 0.38 10.88 -18.18
CA ILE A 333 0.20 12.32 -18.18
C ILE A 333 1.58 12.96 -17.97
N ASP A 334 2.16 13.46 -19.04
CA ASP A 334 3.44 14.17 -19.00
C ASP A 334 3.25 15.59 -18.47
N HIS A 335 4.28 16.13 -17.78
CA HIS A 335 4.27 17.44 -17.15
C HIS A 335 3.05 17.65 -16.24
N ALA A 336 2.70 16.60 -15.49
CA ALA A 336 1.46 16.52 -14.74
C ALA A 336 1.34 17.58 -13.62
N ALA A 337 2.45 17.98 -13.00
CA ALA A 337 2.46 19.05 -11.99
C ALA A 337 2.49 20.47 -12.60
N GLY A 338 2.42 20.60 -13.93
CA GLY A 338 2.42 21.88 -14.63
C GLY A 338 3.78 22.57 -14.66
N ARG A 339 4.85 21.84 -14.38
CA ARG A 339 6.22 22.34 -14.57
C ARG A 339 6.58 22.21 -16.05
N ARG A 340 6.90 23.34 -16.66
CA ARG A 340 7.43 23.39 -18.02
C ARG A 340 8.95 23.46 -18.02
#